data_aba1fbcecb9637deff03135cf238bb2d
#
_entry.id   aba1fbcecb9637deff03135cf238bb2d
#
_cell.length_a   1.000
_cell.length_b   1.000
_cell.length_c   1.000
_cell.angle_alpha   90.00
_cell.angle_beta   90.00
_cell.angle_gamma   90.00
#
_symmetry.space_group_name_H-M   'P 1'
#
loop_
_entity.id
_entity.type
_entity.pdbx_description
1 polymer ?
#
loop_
_entity_poly.entity_id
_entity_poly.type
_entity_poly.pdbx_seq_one_letter_code
_entity_poly.pdbx_strand_id
1 'polypeptide(L)'
;MVIVELDEALNEWYQNVVRTMSLSPDEQTQITKAGADAIKPELERVTPQSNRNSDPHLRDSVVTVNKNIDGAKDGTSTLGYTENKGYIARFMNDGTKFYPNRHGGGKNHVGFYNRFLTNPNVKAKMLTAEALELKKIIDRKSKSL
;
A
#
# COMPACT_ATOMS: atom_id res chain seq x y z
N MET A 1 41.63 6.38 26.13
CA MET A 1 40.54 6.30 27.13
C MET A 1 39.26 6.86 26.58
N VAL A 2 39.23 8.11 26.19
CA VAL A 2 38.02 8.73 25.58
C VAL A 2 37.62 8.02 24.30
N ILE A 3 38.57 7.56 23.49
CA ILE A 3 38.32 6.84 22.23
C ILE A 3 37.64 5.49 22.51
N VAL A 4 38.05 4.79 23.55
CA VAL A 4 37.46 3.50 23.92
C VAL A 4 36.02 3.65 24.37
N GLU A 5 35.76 4.67 25.19
CA GLU A 5 34.40 4.99 25.65
C GLU A 5 33.48 5.37 24.46
N LEU A 6 34.01 6.14 23.51
CA LEU A 6 33.28 6.54 22.31
C LEU A 6 32.97 5.31 21.45
N ASP A 7 33.91 4.40 21.28
CA ASP A 7 33.73 3.18 20.51
C ASP A 7 32.66 2.28 21.15
N GLU A 8 32.68 2.16 22.48
CA GLU A 8 31.64 1.40 23.20
C GLU A 8 30.28 2.03 23.03
N ALA A 9 30.18 3.35 23.17
CA ALA A 9 28.94 4.08 23.00
C ALA A 9 28.41 3.95 21.57
N LEU A 10 29.28 4.05 20.58
CA LEU A 10 28.91 3.85 19.17
C LEU A 10 28.45 2.43 18.92
N ASN A 11 29.12 1.45 19.49
CA ASN A 11 28.73 0.06 19.33
C ASN A 11 27.37 -0.22 19.96
N GLU A 12 27.10 0.28 21.17
CA GLU A 12 25.80 0.16 21.80
C GLU A 12 24.72 0.83 20.96
N TRP A 13 24.98 2.04 20.48
CA TRP A 13 24.04 2.75 19.61
C TRP A 13 23.76 1.95 18.33
N TYR A 14 24.81 1.43 17.70
CA TYR A 14 24.68 0.61 16.49
C TYR A 14 23.86 -0.65 16.76
N GLN A 15 24.13 -1.36 17.86
CA GLN A 15 23.36 -2.55 18.23
C GLN A 15 21.90 -2.22 18.49
N ASN A 16 21.61 -1.10 19.12
CA ASN A 16 20.23 -0.65 19.34
C ASN A 16 19.53 -0.29 18.05
N VAL A 17 20.21 0.37 17.11
CA VAL A 17 19.66 0.69 15.80
C VAL A 17 19.36 -0.60 15.02
N VAL A 18 20.30 -1.53 14.98
CA VAL A 18 20.12 -2.82 14.28
C VAL A 18 18.95 -3.58 14.89
N ARG A 19 18.88 -3.64 16.22
CA ARG A 19 17.79 -4.32 16.93
C ARG A 19 16.44 -3.68 16.65
N THR A 20 16.40 -2.35 16.63
CA THR A 20 15.18 -1.58 16.35
C THR A 20 14.76 -1.71 14.89
N MET A 21 15.72 -1.76 13.98
CA MET A 21 15.46 -1.89 12.55
C MET A 21 15.19 -3.33 12.11
N SER A 22 15.45 -4.30 13.00
CA SER A 22 15.15 -5.70 12.72
C SER A 22 13.65 -5.93 12.91
N LEU A 23 12.91 -5.83 11.82
CA LEU A 23 11.45 -5.95 11.83
C LEU A 23 11.04 -7.41 11.61
N SER A 24 10.13 -7.91 12.47
CA SER A 24 9.51 -9.20 12.25
C SER A 24 8.56 -9.14 11.04
N PRO A 25 8.21 -10.29 10.45
CA PRO A 25 7.21 -10.29 9.36
C PRO A 25 5.89 -9.64 9.75
N ASP A 26 5.43 -9.82 10.98
CA ASP A 26 4.20 -9.20 11.49
C ASP A 26 4.33 -7.68 11.56
N GLU A 27 5.49 -7.19 12.01
CA GLU A 27 5.76 -5.75 12.07
C GLU A 27 5.84 -5.14 10.66
N GLN A 28 6.47 -5.84 9.74
CA GLN A 28 6.51 -5.43 8.33
C GLN A 28 5.10 -5.35 7.75
N THR A 29 4.25 -6.33 8.06
CA THR A 29 2.85 -6.34 7.63
C THR A 29 2.08 -5.16 8.20
N GLN A 30 2.31 -4.80 9.48
CA GLN A 30 1.68 -3.63 10.09
C GLN A 30 2.02 -2.35 9.32
N ILE A 31 3.28 -2.20 8.93
CA ILE A 31 3.75 -1.02 8.20
C ILE A 31 3.12 -0.97 6.79
N THR A 32 3.20 -2.06 6.06
CA THR A 32 2.67 -2.11 4.69
C THR A 32 1.15 -2.00 4.66
N LYS A 33 0.47 -2.57 5.67
CA LYS A 33 -0.97 -2.41 5.83
C LYS A 33 -1.35 -0.95 6.07
N ALA A 34 -0.60 -0.25 6.92
CA ALA A 34 -0.86 1.17 7.17
C ALA A 34 -0.75 1.99 5.89
N GLY A 35 0.25 1.70 5.06
CA GLY A 35 0.41 2.33 3.75
C GLY A 35 -0.75 2.03 2.82
N ALA A 36 -1.14 0.77 2.71
CA ALA A 36 -2.24 0.34 1.86
C ALA A 36 -3.57 0.95 2.31
N ASP A 37 -3.83 0.96 3.61
CA ASP A 37 -5.07 1.54 4.15
C ASP A 37 -5.14 3.06 3.93
N ALA A 38 -3.99 3.73 3.93
CA ALA A 38 -3.94 5.18 3.68
C ALA A 38 -4.31 5.53 2.25
N ILE A 39 -3.96 4.69 1.28
CA ILE A 39 -4.22 4.95 -0.14
C ILE A 39 -5.48 4.25 -0.67
N LYS A 40 -6.10 3.38 0.12
CA LYS A 40 -7.32 2.70 -0.27
C LYS A 40 -8.44 3.68 -0.65
N PRO A 41 -8.73 4.74 0.14
CA PRO A 41 -9.74 5.72 -0.27
C PRO A 41 -9.40 6.43 -1.59
N GLU A 42 -8.12 6.62 -1.86
CA GLU A 42 -7.68 7.25 -3.13
C GLU A 42 -7.96 6.32 -4.32
N LEU A 43 -7.74 5.01 -4.16
CA LEU A 43 -8.07 4.06 -5.21
C LEU A 43 -9.59 3.98 -5.41
N GLU A 44 -10.35 3.96 -4.32
CA GLU A 44 -11.81 3.99 -4.39
C GLU A 44 -12.29 5.23 -5.16
N ARG A 45 -11.70 6.38 -4.87
CA ARG A 45 -12.08 7.65 -5.50
C ARG A 45 -11.81 7.66 -7.01
N VAL A 46 -10.67 7.11 -7.45
CA VAL A 46 -10.31 7.10 -8.88
C VAL A 46 -10.93 5.94 -9.64
N THR A 47 -11.47 4.94 -8.94
CA THR A 47 -12.13 3.81 -9.58
C THR A 47 -13.44 4.26 -10.24
N PRO A 48 -13.63 4.00 -11.54
CA PRO A 48 -14.87 4.40 -12.22
C PRO A 48 -16.09 3.73 -11.59
N GLN A 49 -17.19 4.47 -11.52
CA GLN A 49 -18.45 4.01 -10.97
C GLN A 49 -19.55 4.13 -12.03
N SER A 50 -20.27 3.04 -12.29
CA SER A 50 -21.38 3.07 -13.21
C SER A 50 -22.61 3.68 -12.56
N ASN A 51 -23.55 4.18 -13.38
CA ASN A 51 -24.82 4.71 -12.88
C ASN A 51 -25.86 3.63 -12.58
N ARG A 52 -25.48 2.38 -12.71
CA ARG A 52 -26.37 1.24 -12.42
C ARG A 52 -26.54 1.07 -10.92
N ASN A 53 -27.79 0.91 -10.48
CA ASN A 53 -28.10 0.78 -9.05
C ASN A 53 -28.22 -0.66 -8.57
N SER A 54 -28.01 -1.66 -9.44
CA SER A 54 -28.43 -3.04 -9.17
C SER A 54 -27.34 -3.93 -8.56
N ASP A 55 -26.05 -3.60 -8.71
CA ASP A 55 -24.96 -4.45 -8.23
C ASP A 55 -23.93 -3.64 -7.48
N PRO A 56 -23.14 -4.26 -6.57
CA PRO A 56 -21.99 -3.56 -6.00
C PRO A 56 -21.10 -3.02 -7.11
N HIS A 57 -20.74 -1.75 -7.00
CA HIS A 57 -19.87 -1.12 -7.96
C HIS A 57 -18.43 -1.64 -7.80
N LEU A 58 -17.64 -1.53 -8.86
CA LEU A 58 -16.22 -1.87 -8.82
C LEU A 58 -15.52 -1.15 -7.65
N ARG A 59 -15.90 0.09 -7.39
CA ARG A 59 -15.36 0.89 -6.29
C ARG A 59 -15.53 0.20 -4.94
N ASP A 60 -16.64 -0.50 -4.75
CA ASP A 60 -16.94 -1.20 -3.49
C ASP A 60 -16.15 -2.47 -3.31
N SER A 61 -15.46 -2.93 -4.35
CA SER A 61 -14.66 -4.15 -4.32
C SER A 61 -13.18 -3.91 -4.00
N VAL A 62 -12.78 -2.67 -3.71
CA VAL A 62 -11.40 -2.36 -3.32
C VAL A 62 -11.12 -2.96 -1.95
N VAL A 63 -10.09 -3.78 -1.87
CA VAL A 63 -9.72 -4.50 -0.64
C VAL A 63 -8.22 -4.44 -0.40
N THR A 64 -7.85 -4.55 0.86
CA THR A 64 -6.47 -4.70 1.31
C THR A 64 -6.29 -6.10 1.88
N VAL A 65 -5.23 -6.79 1.46
CA VAL A 65 -4.90 -8.13 1.95
C VAL A 65 -3.47 -8.12 2.47
N ASN A 66 -3.26 -8.74 3.64
CA ASN A 66 -1.94 -8.80 4.29
C ASN A 66 -1.11 -9.97 3.77
N LYS A 67 -1.07 -10.13 2.46
CA LYS A 67 -0.33 -11.16 1.76
C LYS A 67 0.22 -10.57 0.46
N ASN A 68 1.23 -11.22 -0.11
CA ASN A 68 1.72 -10.82 -1.42
C ASN A 68 0.75 -11.27 -2.53
N ILE A 69 1.06 -10.95 -3.77
CA ILE A 69 0.21 -11.29 -4.92
C ILE A 69 0.00 -12.80 -5.04
N ASP A 70 1.00 -13.60 -4.66
CA ASP A 70 0.94 -15.06 -4.72
C ASP A 70 0.21 -15.68 -3.51
N GLY A 71 -0.22 -14.86 -2.56
CA GLY A 71 -0.95 -15.31 -1.38
C GLY A 71 -0.08 -15.71 -0.20
N ALA A 72 1.23 -15.48 -0.27
CA ALA A 72 2.16 -15.79 0.83
C ALA A 72 2.27 -14.61 1.80
N LYS A 73 2.47 -14.92 3.08
CA LYS A 73 2.67 -13.92 4.13
C LYS A 73 4.16 -13.62 4.25
N ASP A 74 4.61 -12.58 3.57
CA ASP A 74 6.02 -12.17 3.55
C ASP A 74 6.26 -10.76 4.09
N GLY A 75 5.28 -10.19 4.79
CA GLY A 75 5.34 -8.81 5.27
C GLY A 75 4.80 -7.79 4.29
N THR A 76 4.40 -8.22 3.10
CA THR A 76 3.83 -7.36 2.08
C THR A 76 2.32 -7.26 2.24
N SER A 77 1.74 -6.10 1.90
CA SER A 77 0.30 -5.93 1.79
C SER A 77 -0.06 -5.62 0.33
N THR A 78 -1.18 -6.16 -0.10
CA THR A 78 -1.68 -5.95 -1.46
C THR A 78 -2.98 -5.16 -1.40
N LEU A 79 -3.05 -4.11 -2.20
CA LEU A 79 -4.27 -3.32 -2.40
C LEU A 79 -4.78 -3.54 -3.81
N GLY A 80 -6.02 -3.90 -3.95
CA GLY A 80 -6.60 -4.16 -5.26
C GLY A 80 -8.09 -4.41 -5.18
N TYR A 81 -8.58 -5.18 -6.11
CA TYR A 81 -10.00 -5.49 -6.23
C TYR A 81 -10.25 -6.94 -5.89
N THR A 82 -11.47 -7.24 -5.43
CA THR A 82 -11.83 -8.64 -5.19
C THR A 82 -11.73 -9.45 -6.47
N GLU A 83 -11.51 -10.74 -6.34
CA GLU A 83 -11.34 -11.66 -7.45
C GLU A 83 -12.50 -11.59 -8.44
N ASN A 84 -13.72 -11.41 -7.95
CA ASN A 84 -14.92 -11.34 -8.78
C ASN A 84 -14.99 -10.08 -9.65
N LYS A 85 -14.29 -9.00 -9.27
CA LYS A 85 -14.35 -7.71 -9.96
C LYS A 85 -13.03 -7.28 -10.57
N GLY A 86 -11.96 -8.00 -10.29
CA GLY A 86 -10.63 -7.64 -10.79
C GLY A 86 -10.54 -7.57 -12.31
N TYR A 87 -11.22 -8.47 -13.01
CA TYR A 87 -11.21 -8.46 -14.46
C TYR A 87 -11.88 -7.20 -15.05
N ILE A 88 -12.89 -6.66 -14.36
CA ILE A 88 -13.56 -5.42 -14.79
C ILE A 88 -12.59 -4.25 -14.69
N ALA A 89 -11.87 -4.16 -13.56
CA ALA A 89 -10.86 -3.12 -13.37
C ALA A 89 -9.78 -3.19 -14.45
N ARG A 90 -9.34 -4.38 -14.78
CA ARG A 90 -8.34 -4.59 -15.83
C ARG A 90 -8.84 -4.13 -17.19
N PHE A 91 -10.07 -4.50 -17.57
CA PHE A 91 -10.64 -4.08 -18.84
C PHE A 91 -10.80 -2.55 -18.90
N MET A 92 -11.21 -1.91 -17.81
CA MET A 92 -11.36 -0.47 -17.78
C MET A 92 -10.02 0.24 -17.86
N ASN A 93 -9.00 -0.29 -17.19
CA ASN A 93 -7.66 0.30 -17.21
C ASN A 93 -6.98 0.13 -18.58
N ASP A 94 -7.06 -1.05 -19.15
CA ASP A 94 -6.39 -1.37 -20.42
C ASP A 94 -7.19 -0.91 -21.64
N GLY A 95 -8.48 -0.67 -21.46
CA GLY A 95 -9.41 -0.45 -22.56
C GLY A 95 -9.77 -1.77 -23.24
N THR A 96 -10.82 -1.76 -24.02
CA THR A 96 -11.23 -2.92 -24.80
C THR A 96 -11.11 -2.60 -26.28
N LYS A 97 -10.67 -3.59 -27.04
CA LYS A 97 -10.44 -3.47 -28.49
C LYS A 97 -11.73 -3.10 -29.25
N PHE A 98 -12.88 -3.56 -28.74
CA PHE A 98 -14.15 -3.41 -29.44
C PHE A 98 -14.98 -2.21 -29.01
N TYR A 99 -14.76 -1.66 -27.81
CA TYR A 99 -15.63 -0.64 -27.24
C TYR A 99 -14.87 0.45 -26.48
N PRO A 100 -13.80 1.01 -27.03
CA PRO A 100 -13.06 2.03 -26.29
C PRO A 100 -13.86 3.31 -26.05
N ASN A 101 -14.95 3.54 -26.84
CA ASN A 101 -15.71 4.78 -26.79
C ASN A 101 -17.22 4.61 -26.65
N ARG A 102 -17.72 3.38 -26.54
CA ARG A 102 -19.15 3.11 -26.68
C ARG A 102 -20.02 3.69 -25.57
N HIS A 103 -19.46 3.93 -24.40
CA HIS A 103 -20.22 4.48 -23.27
C HIS A 103 -19.70 5.83 -22.82
N GLY A 104 -19.12 6.62 -23.71
CA GLY A 104 -18.70 7.98 -23.45
C GLY A 104 -17.61 8.16 -22.40
N GLY A 105 -17.46 7.21 -21.51
CA GLY A 105 -16.48 7.25 -20.44
C GLY A 105 -15.29 6.32 -20.64
N GLY A 106 -15.34 5.41 -21.61
CA GLY A 106 -14.31 4.41 -21.79
C GLY A 106 -12.92 4.99 -22.01
N LYS A 107 -12.83 6.04 -22.80
CA LYS A 107 -11.57 6.73 -23.07
C LYS A 107 -11.02 7.45 -21.84
N ASN A 108 -11.90 8.02 -21.02
CA ASN A 108 -11.49 8.77 -19.84
C ASN A 108 -11.01 7.88 -18.71
N HIS A 109 -11.41 6.62 -18.72
CA HIS A 109 -11.05 5.67 -17.66
C HIS A 109 -9.85 4.80 -18.02
N VAL A 110 -9.47 4.74 -19.30
CA VAL A 110 -8.29 3.98 -19.71
C VAL A 110 -7.07 4.53 -18.98
N GLY A 111 -6.31 3.63 -18.36
CA GLY A 111 -5.12 3.99 -17.60
C GLY A 111 -5.38 4.55 -16.21
N PHE A 112 -6.62 4.49 -15.69
CA PHE A 112 -6.93 5.05 -14.37
C PHE A 112 -6.08 4.42 -13.26
N TYR A 113 -5.88 3.11 -13.32
CA TYR A 113 -5.08 2.39 -12.33
C TYR A 113 -3.60 2.71 -12.49
N ASN A 114 -3.12 2.80 -13.72
CA ASN A 114 -1.74 3.19 -13.97
C ASN A 114 -1.45 4.60 -13.49
N ARG A 115 -2.39 5.53 -13.68
CA ARG A 115 -2.26 6.89 -13.15
C ARG A 115 -2.24 6.90 -11.63
N PHE A 116 -3.04 6.06 -10.99
CA PHE A 116 -3.02 5.89 -9.54
C PHE A 116 -1.65 5.42 -9.07
N LEU A 117 -1.10 4.37 -9.71
CA LEU A 117 0.19 3.80 -9.31
C LEU A 117 1.35 4.79 -9.46
N THR A 118 1.26 5.69 -10.43
CA THR A 118 2.34 6.65 -10.71
C THR A 118 2.11 8.04 -10.11
N ASN A 119 1.00 8.23 -9.41
CA ASN A 119 0.66 9.51 -8.80
C ASN A 119 1.58 9.80 -7.61
N PRO A 120 2.38 10.88 -7.65
CA PRO A 120 3.30 11.18 -6.54
C PRO A 120 2.58 11.51 -5.23
N ASN A 121 1.36 12.04 -5.27
CA ASN A 121 0.59 12.34 -4.07
C ASN A 121 0.13 11.05 -3.38
N VAL A 122 -0.26 10.04 -4.14
CA VAL A 122 -0.62 8.71 -3.61
C VAL A 122 0.59 8.07 -2.95
N LYS A 123 1.72 8.09 -3.63
CA LYS A 123 2.97 7.55 -3.09
C LYS A 123 3.39 8.26 -1.81
N ALA A 124 3.27 9.58 -1.77
CA ALA A 124 3.60 10.37 -0.58
C ALA A 124 2.70 10.01 0.60
N LYS A 125 1.40 9.85 0.38
CA LYS A 125 0.46 9.40 1.42
C LYS A 125 0.81 8.03 1.97
N MET A 126 1.12 7.10 1.08
CA MET A 126 1.50 5.75 1.47
C MET A 126 2.76 5.77 2.33
N LEU A 127 3.80 6.46 1.87
CA LEU A 127 5.09 6.53 2.58
C LEU A 127 4.96 7.24 3.91
N THR A 128 4.14 8.30 4.00
CA THR A 128 3.89 9.00 5.25
C THR A 128 3.22 8.09 6.27
N ALA A 129 2.21 7.33 5.86
CA ALA A 129 1.52 6.39 6.74
C ALA A 129 2.45 5.27 7.20
N GLU A 130 3.26 4.74 6.31
CA GLU A 130 4.25 3.72 6.64
C GLU A 130 5.30 4.25 7.63
N ALA A 131 5.77 5.49 7.42
CA ALA A 131 6.75 6.12 8.30
C ALA A 131 6.18 6.34 9.71
N LEU A 132 4.93 6.76 9.81
CA LEU A 132 4.27 6.93 11.11
C LEU A 132 4.12 5.61 11.85
N GLU A 133 3.74 4.54 11.15
CA GLU A 133 3.62 3.21 11.76
C GLU A 133 4.97 2.67 12.18
N LEU A 134 6.00 2.85 11.35
CA LEU A 134 7.37 2.48 11.67
C LEU A 134 7.84 3.22 12.94
N LYS A 135 7.55 4.51 13.04
CA LYS A 135 7.90 5.30 14.23
C LYS A 135 7.26 4.73 15.49
N LYS A 136 5.99 4.36 15.43
CA LYS A 136 5.30 3.73 16.55
C LYS A 136 5.97 2.42 16.97
N ILE A 137 6.38 1.61 16.02
CA ILE A 137 7.06 0.35 16.27
C ILE A 137 8.42 0.60 16.90
N ILE A 138 9.19 1.54 16.37
CA ILE A 138 10.50 1.92 16.90
C ILE A 138 10.38 2.44 18.33
N ASP A 139 9.44 3.34 18.60
CA ASP A 139 9.20 3.89 19.95
C ASP A 139 8.84 2.78 20.94
N ARG A 140 8.01 1.85 20.54
CA ARG A 140 7.62 0.70 21.35
C ARG A 140 8.82 -0.19 21.67
N LYS A 141 9.66 -0.47 20.69
CA LYS A 141 10.87 -1.29 20.86
C LYS A 141 11.91 -0.57 21.73
N SER A 142 12.06 0.73 21.57
CA SER A 142 12.97 1.53 22.38
C SER A 142 12.59 1.52 23.84
N LYS A 143 11.29 1.52 24.16
CA LYS A 143 10.81 1.46 25.54
C LYS A 143 11.06 0.12 26.20
N SER A 144 11.18 -0.95 25.43
CA SER A 144 11.44 -2.29 25.94
C SER A 144 12.94 -2.60 26.10
N LEU A 145 13.79 -1.69 25.68
CA LEU A 145 15.24 -1.76 25.86
C LEU A 145 15.62 -1.11 27.20
#